data_cc068e5832a2e3685c7d8bd82f96d2b1
#
_entry.id   cc068e5832a2e3685c7d8bd82f96d2b1
#
_cell.length_a   1.000
_cell.length_b   1.000
_cell.length_c   1.000
_cell.angle_alpha   90.00
_cell.angle_beta   90.00
_cell.angle_gamma   90.00
#
_symmetry.space_group_name_H-M   'P 1'
#
loop_
_entity.id
_entity.type
_entity.pdbx_description
1 polymer ?
#
loop_
_entity_poly.entity_id
_entity_poly.type
_entity_poly.pdbx_seq_one_letter_code
_entity_poly.pdbx_strand_id
1 'polypeptide(L)'
;MPERNSASRGDSYPHMVCKSRIAPLLAALALALVTGCAVGPDYKKPAAPDVSDYTTSELASTVSANVAGGQAQRFAKGNDLSGDWWTLFHSRPLNELIEQSLTSNADLKAAQAALSVARENVLAQRGVYYPSLSGGFSASRQRQAGTLAPVPNSNTFLYNLYTPQVTVAYTPDVFGLNRRTVESLQAQEQEVRFQMIATYTTLTSNVVVTAIQLGSVQTQIDATRRLIDINSSMAQILHYQFAKGYVSRLDVAAQDSQLAQVAATLPPLIKQAAQLRDLLAVLAGQFPNKATSEKFELSSLQLPEEVPVSLPSALVAQRPDVLQAEANLHDASAKIGIAIANRLPNIQLSADAGSTALAMSELFTSGTGFWSLGAAATVPIFEGGTLLHQERAAKAAYTQAAEQYRSTVLTAFQNVADTLTALQQDAEGLKAAAAAEAAAKETLDLSQRQQQSGYANSLALLSAEQTYQQALINLIQAQANRYADTAALFQALGGGWWNREDLKADQHGP
;
A
#
# COMPACT_ATOMS: atom_id res chain seq x y z
N MET A 1 -64.65 -66.40 -69.84
CA MET A 1 -65.69 -65.44 -69.49
C MET A 1 -65.74 -65.34 -67.98
N PRO A 2 -65.89 -64.17 -67.41
CA PRO A 2 -65.48 -62.81 -67.80
C PRO A 2 -64.53 -62.18 -66.81
N GLU A 3 -63.95 -61.09 -67.20
CA GLU A 3 -63.11 -60.09 -66.52
C GLU A 3 -63.78 -59.51 -65.23
N ARG A 4 -62.94 -59.12 -64.31
CA ARG A 4 -63.24 -57.95 -63.48
C ARG A 4 -61.94 -57.23 -63.04
N ASN A 5 -61.87 -56.02 -63.56
CA ASN A 5 -61.05 -54.90 -63.07
C ASN A 5 -61.13 -54.72 -61.53
N SER A 6 -60.02 -54.44 -60.90
CA SER A 6 -59.98 -53.78 -59.62
C SER A 6 -58.92 -52.65 -59.60
N ALA A 7 -59.44 -51.45 -59.48
CA ALA A 7 -58.70 -50.21 -59.39
C ALA A 7 -57.85 -50.13 -58.09
N SER A 8 -56.58 -49.71 -58.22
CA SER A 8 -55.75 -49.36 -57.13
C SER A 8 -56.16 -47.98 -56.57
N ARG A 9 -56.57 -47.95 -55.33
CA ARG A 9 -56.69 -46.71 -54.51
C ARG A 9 -55.33 -46.38 -53.91
N GLY A 10 -54.76 -45.27 -54.38
CA GLY A 10 -53.58 -44.63 -53.72
C GLY A 10 -54.02 -43.95 -52.45
N ASP A 11 -53.54 -44.43 -51.29
CA ASP A 11 -53.70 -43.75 -50.03
C ASP A 11 -52.64 -42.68 -49.91
N SER A 12 -53.02 -41.41 -50.13
CA SER A 12 -52.21 -40.22 -49.83
C SER A 12 -52.26 -39.91 -48.32
N TYR A 13 -51.26 -40.26 -47.58
CA TYR A 13 -51.03 -39.76 -46.22
C TYR A 13 -50.72 -38.27 -46.23
N PRO A 14 -51.43 -37.42 -45.47
CA PRO A 14 -51.05 -36.02 -45.33
C PRO A 14 -49.80 -35.92 -44.46
N HIS A 15 -48.69 -35.43 -45.02
CA HIS A 15 -47.53 -34.96 -44.27
C HIS A 15 -47.97 -33.82 -43.36
N MET A 16 -48.21 -34.11 -42.08
CA MET A 16 -48.43 -33.13 -41.01
C MET A 16 -47.07 -32.48 -40.71
N VAL A 17 -46.75 -31.34 -41.37
CA VAL A 17 -45.63 -30.47 -41.05
C VAL A 17 -45.97 -29.80 -39.73
N CYS A 18 -45.56 -30.45 -38.65
CA CYS A 18 -45.50 -29.84 -37.33
C CYS A 18 -44.42 -28.78 -37.33
N LYS A 19 -44.72 -27.55 -37.77
CA LYS A 19 -43.85 -26.40 -37.65
C LYS A 19 -43.69 -26.16 -36.13
N SER A 20 -42.56 -26.62 -35.62
CA SER A 20 -42.21 -26.48 -34.20
C SER A 20 -42.12 -24.99 -33.83
N ARG A 21 -43.17 -24.48 -33.18
CA ARG A 21 -43.18 -23.15 -32.52
C ARG A 21 -42.27 -23.13 -31.27
N ILE A 22 -41.47 -24.17 -31.04
CA ILE A 22 -40.54 -24.34 -29.93
C ILE A 22 -39.24 -23.57 -30.18
N ALA A 23 -38.80 -23.42 -31.44
CA ALA A 23 -37.57 -22.70 -31.77
C ALA A 23 -37.56 -21.21 -31.36
N PRO A 24 -38.62 -20.40 -31.58
CA PRO A 24 -38.64 -19.01 -31.13
C PRO A 24 -38.79 -18.89 -29.61
N LEU A 25 -39.45 -19.84 -28.92
CA LEU A 25 -39.51 -19.86 -27.45
C LEU A 25 -38.14 -20.19 -26.83
N LEU A 26 -37.41 -21.13 -27.39
CA LEU A 26 -36.04 -21.43 -26.97
C LEU A 26 -35.06 -20.28 -27.28
N ALA A 27 -35.21 -19.59 -28.40
CA ALA A 27 -34.44 -18.40 -28.72
C ALA A 27 -34.76 -17.21 -27.80
N ALA A 28 -36.02 -16.98 -27.47
CA ALA A 28 -36.44 -15.94 -26.52
C ALA A 28 -36.00 -16.26 -25.09
N LEU A 29 -36.01 -17.51 -24.66
CA LEU A 29 -35.50 -17.96 -23.37
C LEU A 29 -33.95 -17.82 -23.33
N ALA A 30 -33.24 -18.12 -24.41
CA ALA A 30 -31.79 -17.93 -24.53
C ALA A 30 -31.44 -16.44 -24.51
N LEU A 31 -32.21 -15.54 -25.15
CA LEU A 31 -32.01 -14.10 -25.08
C LEU A 31 -32.31 -13.54 -23.67
N ALA A 32 -33.32 -14.06 -22.98
CA ALA A 32 -33.63 -13.65 -21.60
C ALA A 32 -32.55 -14.10 -20.57
N LEU A 33 -31.80 -15.16 -20.89
CA LEU A 33 -30.67 -15.64 -20.07
C LEU A 33 -29.39 -14.79 -20.24
N VAL A 34 -29.27 -14.02 -21.34
CA VAL A 34 -28.10 -13.15 -21.60
C VAL A 34 -28.16 -11.84 -20.80
N THR A 35 -29.36 -11.39 -20.35
CA THR A 35 -29.50 -10.22 -19.46
C THR A 35 -29.50 -10.60 -17.98
N GLY A 36 -28.76 -11.63 -17.60
CA GLY A 36 -28.68 -12.11 -16.22
C GLY A 36 -28.20 -10.99 -15.27
N CYS A 37 -29.09 -10.50 -14.40
CA CYS A 37 -28.75 -9.58 -13.32
C CYS A 37 -27.83 -10.29 -12.33
N ALA A 38 -26.65 -9.70 -12.03
CA ALA A 38 -25.83 -10.18 -10.93
C ALA A 38 -26.60 -9.99 -9.61
N VAL A 39 -26.70 -11.05 -8.81
CA VAL A 39 -27.35 -10.96 -7.49
C VAL A 39 -26.46 -10.27 -6.47
N GLY A 40 -27.08 -9.78 -5.40
CA GLY A 40 -26.39 -9.04 -4.33
C GLY A 40 -26.42 -7.52 -4.53
N PRO A 41 -25.87 -6.77 -3.57
CA PRO A 41 -25.83 -5.32 -3.65
C PRO A 41 -24.77 -4.86 -4.66
N ASP A 42 -25.08 -3.80 -5.40
CA ASP A 42 -24.07 -3.07 -6.16
C ASP A 42 -23.31 -2.14 -5.23
N TYR A 43 -21.99 -2.16 -5.34
CA TYR A 43 -21.13 -1.28 -4.55
C TYR A 43 -21.44 0.19 -4.82
N LYS A 44 -21.53 0.98 -3.75
CA LYS A 44 -21.64 2.44 -3.82
C LYS A 44 -20.54 3.05 -2.99
N LYS A 45 -19.73 3.90 -3.63
CA LYS A 45 -18.68 4.65 -2.94
C LYS A 45 -19.29 5.50 -1.83
N PRO A 46 -18.75 5.46 -0.59
CA PRO A 46 -19.18 6.34 0.49
C PRO A 46 -19.01 7.81 0.11
N ALA A 47 -19.94 8.65 0.55
CA ALA A 47 -19.82 10.09 0.36
C ALA A 47 -18.65 10.65 1.18
N ALA A 48 -17.96 11.64 0.63
CA ALA A 48 -16.93 12.36 1.39
C ALA A 48 -17.57 13.04 2.62
N PRO A 49 -16.84 13.14 3.75
CA PRO A 49 -17.32 13.86 4.92
C PRO A 49 -17.65 15.32 4.60
N ASP A 50 -18.76 15.83 5.12
CA ASP A 50 -19.17 17.24 5.02
C ASP A 50 -18.44 18.05 6.11
N VAL A 51 -17.13 18.25 5.93
CA VAL A 51 -16.26 19.01 6.84
C VAL A 51 -15.46 19.99 6.01
N SER A 52 -15.44 21.27 6.44
CA SER A 52 -14.77 22.35 5.73
C SER A 52 -13.30 22.55 6.11
N ASP A 53 -12.92 22.14 7.33
CA ASP A 53 -11.61 22.42 7.92
C ASP A 53 -11.07 21.24 8.72
N TYR A 54 -9.74 21.17 8.90
CA TYR A 54 -9.08 20.14 9.71
C TYR A 54 -8.98 20.51 11.19
N THR A 55 -8.94 21.82 11.49
CA THR A 55 -8.75 22.38 12.85
C THR A 55 -9.89 23.31 13.23
N THR A 56 -10.12 23.49 14.53
CA THR A 56 -11.17 24.37 15.04
C THR A 56 -10.89 25.86 14.83
N SER A 57 -9.63 26.24 14.62
CA SER A 57 -9.19 27.59 14.31
C SER A 57 -8.53 27.63 12.93
N GLU A 58 -8.79 28.67 12.18
CA GLU A 58 -8.14 28.89 10.88
C GLU A 58 -6.64 29.17 11.07
N LEU A 59 -5.81 28.37 10.40
CA LEU A 59 -4.35 28.49 10.41
C LEU A 59 -3.93 29.22 9.13
N ALA A 60 -3.52 30.48 9.22
CA ALA A 60 -3.12 31.26 8.05
C ALA A 60 -1.62 31.13 7.74
N SER A 61 -0.77 31.30 8.74
CA SER A 61 0.69 31.22 8.59
C SER A 61 1.39 30.94 9.93
N THR A 62 2.62 30.45 9.86
CA THR A 62 3.51 30.27 11.02
C THR A 62 4.27 31.58 11.30
N VAL A 63 4.79 31.75 12.53
CA VAL A 63 5.72 32.83 12.87
C VAL A 63 7.09 32.62 12.23
N SER A 64 7.85 33.72 12.08
CA SER A 64 9.23 33.69 11.58
C SER A 64 10.27 33.85 12.70
N ALA A 65 11.47 33.30 12.47
CA ALA A 65 12.67 33.50 13.25
C ALA A 65 13.87 33.77 12.35
N ASN A 66 14.82 34.60 12.79
CA ASN A 66 16.00 34.95 11.98
C ASN A 66 17.12 33.90 12.12
N VAL A 67 16.80 32.67 11.78
CA VAL A 67 17.72 31.50 11.79
C VAL A 67 17.40 30.61 10.60
N ALA A 68 18.27 29.65 10.29
CA ALA A 68 18.01 28.65 9.26
C ALA A 68 16.72 27.88 9.60
N GLY A 69 15.84 27.64 8.59
CA GLY A 69 14.52 27.04 8.81
C GLY A 69 13.50 27.94 9.53
N GLY A 70 13.82 29.22 9.74
CA GLY A 70 12.98 30.18 10.45
C GLY A 70 12.02 30.99 9.57
N GLN A 71 11.93 30.71 8.26
CA GLN A 71 11.00 31.39 7.37
C GLN A 71 9.53 31.11 7.78
N ALA A 72 8.67 32.12 7.66
CA ALA A 72 7.24 31.92 7.84
C ALA A 72 6.68 31.05 6.70
N GLN A 73 5.85 30.09 7.05
CA GLN A 73 5.13 29.25 6.09
C GLN A 73 3.67 29.66 6.05
N ARG A 74 3.14 29.87 4.85
CA ARG A 74 1.73 30.20 4.60
C ARG A 74 1.00 28.94 4.15
N PHE A 75 -0.12 28.61 4.79
CA PHE A 75 -0.95 27.49 4.42
C PHE A 75 -1.85 27.88 3.24
N ALA A 76 -1.56 27.30 2.06
CA ALA A 76 -2.33 27.56 0.84
C ALA A 76 -3.46 26.54 0.69
N LYS A 77 -4.61 26.86 1.28
CA LYS A 77 -5.80 25.98 1.30
C LYS A 77 -6.34 25.77 -0.12
N GLY A 78 -6.56 24.50 -0.47
CA GLY A 78 -7.07 24.12 -1.79
C GLY A 78 -6.00 23.94 -2.86
N ASN A 79 -4.74 24.29 -2.58
CA ASN A 79 -3.63 23.99 -3.48
C ASN A 79 -3.29 22.50 -3.45
N ASP A 80 -2.94 21.97 -4.61
CA ASP A 80 -2.58 20.57 -4.78
C ASP A 80 -1.10 20.33 -4.49
N LEU A 81 -0.78 19.15 -3.94
CA LEU A 81 0.59 18.75 -3.62
C LEU A 81 1.28 18.17 -4.86
N SER A 82 2.49 18.63 -5.16
CA SER A 82 3.31 18.07 -6.25
C SER A 82 3.66 16.60 -5.99
N GLY A 83 3.74 15.81 -7.06
CA GLY A 83 4.21 14.43 -6.99
C GLY A 83 5.65 14.29 -6.49
N ASP A 84 6.46 15.30 -6.70
CA ASP A 84 7.87 15.38 -6.28
C ASP A 84 8.05 16.41 -5.15
N TRP A 85 7.16 16.36 -4.15
CA TRP A 85 7.11 17.33 -3.04
C TRP A 85 8.43 17.55 -2.30
N TRP A 86 9.33 16.55 -2.29
CA TRP A 86 10.65 16.67 -1.66
C TRP A 86 11.57 17.67 -2.34
N THR A 87 11.30 18.02 -3.61
CA THR A 87 12.03 19.06 -4.33
C THR A 87 11.84 20.45 -3.73
N LEU A 88 10.76 20.65 -2.95
CA LEU A 88 10.47 21.89 -2.23
C LEU A 88 11.53 22.19 -1.15
N PHE A 89 12.32 21.22 -0.70
CA PHE A 89 13.44 21.43 0.20
C PHE A 89 14.71 21.92 -0.50
N HIS A 90 14.72 22.06 -1.82
CA HIS A 90 15.78 22.58 -2.67
C HIS A 90 17.16 21.92 -2.44
N SER A 91 17.17 20.64 -2.09
CA SER A 91 18.38 19.86 -1.83
C SER A 91 18.62 18.84 -2.94
N ARG A 92 19.62 19.09 -3.77
CA ARG A 92 20.03 18.16 -4.83
C ARG A 92 20.43 16.78 -4.30
N PRO A 93 21.26 16.67 -3.24
CA PRO A 93 21.60 15.35 -2.69
C PRO A 93 20.39 14.57 -2.19
N LEU A 94 19.40 15.26 -1.59
CA LEU A 94 18.16 14.64 -1.15
C LEU A 94 17.36 14.11 -2.33
N ASN A 95 17.22 14.88 -3.41
CA ASN A 95 16.51 14.47 -4.62
C ASN A 95 17.14 13.23 -5.25
N GLU A 96 18.48 13.23 -5.44
CA GLU A 96 19.23 12.10 -5.99
C GLU A 96 19.06 10.83 -5.14
N LEU A 97 19.07 10.97 -3.81
CA LEU A 97 18.88 9.85 -2.89
C LEU A 97 17.44 9.27 -2.97
N ILE A 98 16.43 10.12 -3.10
CA ILE A 98 15.04 9.66 -3.24
C ILE A 98 14.85 8.96 -4.59
N GLU A 99 15.36 9.49 -5.69
CA GLU A 99 15.29 8.84 -7.01
C GLU A 99 15.97 7.47 -6.98
N GLN A 100 17.14 7.38 -6.35
CA GLN A 100 17.82 6.12 -6.14
C GLN A 100 16.98 5.15 -5.29
N SER A 101 16.37 5.64 -4.21
CA SER A 101 15.50 4.83 -3.34
C SER A 101 14.30 4.29 -4.12
N LEU A 102 13.63 5.11 -4.91
CA LEU A 102 12.48 4.71 -5.72
C LEU A 102 12.83 3.66 -6.79
N THR A 103 14.04 3.69 -7.33
CA THR A 103 14.48 2.73 -8.35
C THR A 103 15.03 1.43 -7.76
N SER A 104 15.59 1.47 -6.55
CA SER A 104 16.42 0.39 -6.02
C SER A 104 15.84 -0.30 -4.78
N ASN A 105 14.93 0.34 -4.04
CA ASN A 105 14.39 -0.20 -2.80
C ASN A 105 13.69 -1.55 -2.99
N ALA A 106 14.03 -2.52 -2.16
CA ALA A 106 13.53 -3.90 -2.27
C ALA A 106 12.06 -4.03 -1.87
N ASP A 107 11.61 -3.27 -0.85
CA ASP A 107 10.22 -3.34 -0.38
C ASP A 107 9.26 -2.73 -1.41
N LEU A 108 9.67 -1.63 -2.08
CA LEU A 108 8.88 -1.06 -3.16
C LEU A 108 8.79 -2.02 -4.36
N LYS A 109 9.89 -2.69 -4.73
CA LYS A 109 9.87 -3.71 -5.80
C LYS A 109 9.01 -4.92 -5.42
N ALA A 110 9.04 -5.34 -4.16
CA ALA A 110 8.17 -6.40 -3.66
C ALA A 110 6.68 -6.00 -3.74
N ALA A 111 6.35 -4.75 -3.40
CA ALA A 111 4.98 -4.23 -3.52
C ALA A 111 4.52 -4.14 -4.99
N GLN A 112 5.39 -3.75 -5.92
CA GLN A 112 5.11 -3.77 -7.37
C GLN A 112 4.88 -5.20 -7.88
N ALA A 113 5.68 -6.16 -7.43
CA ALA A 113 5.49 -7.57 -7.78
C ALA A 113 4.17 -8.13 -7.20
N ALA A 114 3.80 -7.73 -5.98
CA ALA A 114 2.51 -8.12 -5.37
C ALA A 114 1.32 -7.58 -6.17
N LEU A 115 1.40 -6.35 -6.69
CA LEU A 115 0.38 -5.80 -7.59
C LEU A 115 0.29 -6.62 -8.90
N SER A 116 1.42 -7.03 -9.47
CA SER A 116 1.43 -7.89 -10.66
C SER A 116 0.75 -9.23 -10.38
N VAL A 117 0.99 -9.87 -9.22
CA VAL A 117 0.31 -11.10 -8.80
C VAL A 117 -1.21 -10.88 -8.70
N ALA A 118 -1.65 -9.78 -8.09
CA ALA A 118 -3.07 -9.47 -7.96
C ALA A 118 -3.75 -9.30 -9.33
N ARG A 119 -3.10 -8.61 -10.28
CA ARG A 119 -3.56 -8.47 -11.68
C ARG A 119 -3.70 -9.80 -12.39
N GLU A 120 -2.68 -10.65 -12.31
CA GLU A 120 -2.72 -11.98 -12.94
C GLU A 120 -3.84 -12.86 -12.35
N ASN A 121 -4.14 -12.74 -11.05
CA ASN A 121 -5.26 -13.44 -10.43
C ASN A 121 -6.62 -12.95 -10.99
N VAL A 122 -6.79 -11.65 -11.24
CA VAL A 122 -7.99 -11.11 -11.90
C VAL A 122 -8.11 -11.67 -13.33
N LEU A 123 -7.01 -11.67 -14.10
CA LEU A 123 -7.00 -12.18 -15.47
C LEU A 123 -7.27 -13.69 -15.51
N ALA A 124 -6.69 -14.46 -14.60
CA ALA A 124 -6.96 -15.89 -14.46
C ALA A 124 -8.44 -16.16 -14.16
N GLN A 125 -9.05 -15.38 -13.24
CA GLN A 125 -10.48 -15.53 -12.94
C GLN A 125 -11.38 -15.13 -14.12
N ARG A 126 -11.00 -14.11 -14.90
CA ARG A 126 -11.73 -13.75 -16.13
C ARG A 126 -11.76 -14.88 -17.16
N GLY A 127 -10.79 -15.81 -17.11
CA GLY A 127 -10.77 -17.03 -17.92
C GLY A 127 -12.04 -17.89 -17.75
N VAL A 128 -12.69 -17.82 -16.58
CA VAL A 128 -13.94 -18.56 -16.30
C VAL A 128 -15.13 -18.10 -17.18
N TYR A 129 -15.06 -16.92 -17.77
CA TYR A 129 -16.08 -16.46 -18.74
C TYR A 129 -16.07 -17.22 -20.06
N TYR A 130 -15.00 -17.98 -20.33
CA TYR A 130 -14.83 -18.76 -21.55
C TYR A 130 -14.94 -20.25 -21.27
N PRO A 131 -15.38 -21.06 -22.27
CA PRO A 131 -15.34 -22.51 -22.15
C PRO A 131 -13.90 -23.03 -21.94
N SER A 132 -13.74 -23.99 -21.05
CA SER A 132 -12.50 -24.74 -20.90
C SER A 132 -12.46 -25.92 -21.86
N LEU A 133 -11.31 -26.20 -22.44
CA LEU A 133 -11.04 -27.35 -23.30
C LEU A 133 -9.95 -28.20 -22.63
N SER A 134 -10.25 -29.47 -22.39
CA SER A 134 -9.30 -30.42 -21.81
C SER A 134 -9.21 -31.68 -22.64
N GLY A 135 -8.00 -32.27 -22.77
CA GLY A 135 -7.76 -33.57 -23.36
C GLY A 135 -7.47 -34.58 -22.26
N GLY A 136 -8.13 -35.73 -22.33
CA GLY A 136 -7.94 -36.82 -21.37
C GLY A 136 -7.67 -38.13 -22.08
N PHE A 137 -6.87 -39.00 -21.47
CA PHE A 137 -6.71 -40.40 -21.84
C PHE A 137 -6.89 -41.24 -20.60
N SER A 138 -7.84 -42.18 -20.65
CA SER A 138 -8.04 -43.15 -19.59
C SER A 138 -7.80 -44.59 -20.10
N ALA A 139 -7.14 -45.41 -19.29
CA ALA A 139 -6.98 -46.81 -19.52
C ALA A 139 -7.43 -47.56 -18.25
N SER A 140 -8.39 -48.42 -18.39
CA SER A 140 -8.90 -49.22 -17.29
C SER A 140 -9.04 -50.70 -17.65
N ARG A 141 -8.89 -51.59 -16.65
CA ARG A 141 -9.22 -53.00 -16.77
C ARG A 141 -10.31 -53.32 -15.78
N GLN A 142 -11.45 -53.76 -16.31
CA GLN A 142 -12.67 -53.92 -15.54
C GLN A 142 -13.20 -55.35 -15.68
N ARG A 143 -13.75 -55.86 -14.58
CA ARG A 143 -14.57 -57.08 -14.55
C ARG A 143 -16.00 -56.67 -14.19
N GLN A 144 -16.88 -56.82 -15.12
CA GLN A 144 -18.31 -56.56 -14.87
C GLN A 144 -18.90 -57.64 -13.98
N ALA A 145 -19.69 -57.28 -12.96
CA ALA A 145 -20.38 -58.23 -12.12
C ALA A 145 -21.40 -58.98 -12.95
N GLY A 146 -21.46 -60.31 -12.78
CA GLY A 146 -22.36 -61.15 -13.57
C GLY A 146 -23.86 -60.83 -13.39
N THR A 147 -24.21 -60.22 -12.27
CA THR A 147 -25.59 -59.74 -12.00
C THR A 147 -26.02 -58.54 -12.84
N LEU A 148 -25.10 -57.81 -13.47
CA LEU A 148 -25.32 -56.68 -14.35
C LEU A 148 -25.41 -57.07 -15.84
N ALA A 149 -25.18 -58.37 -16.16
CA ALA A 149 -25.37 -58.87 -17.52
C ALA A 149 -26.87 -58.86 -17.88
N PRO A 150 -27.21 -58.63 -19.18
CA PRO A 150 -28.62 -58.66 -19.62
C PRO A 150 -29.36 -59.96 -19.27
N VAL A 151 -28.62 -61.07 -19.17
CA VAL A 151 -29.09 -62.33 -18.58
C VAL A 151 -28.18 -62.61 -17.38
N PRO A 152 -28.72 -62.66 -16.15
CA PRO A 152 -27.93 -62.92 -14.97
C PRO A 152 -27.02 -64.18 -15.10
N ASN A 153 -25.76 -64.05 -14.74
CA ASN A 153 -24.71 -65.10 -14.78
C ASN A 153 -24.36 -65.63 -16.19
N SER A 154 -24.85 -65.00 -17.29
CA SER A 154 -24.51 -65.50 -18.64
C SER A 154 -23.14 -65.12 -19.14
N ASN A 155 -22.52 -64.02 -18.60
CA ASN A 155 -21.18 -63.56 -18.98
C ASN A 155 -20.52 -62.71 -17.90
N THR A 156 -19.36 -63.16 -17.41
CA THR A 156 -18.44 -62.31 -16.66
C THR A 156 -17.43 -61.73 -17.64
N PHE A 157 -17.67 -60.43 -18.02
CA PHE A 157 -16.73 -59.77 -18.92
C PHE A 157 -15.55 -59.18 -18.15
N LEU A 158 -14.34 -59.67 -18.49
CA LEU A 158 -13.10 -59.01 -18.16
C LEU A 158 -12.60 -58.34 -19.43
N TYR A 159 -12.50 -56.99 -19.40
CA TYR A 159 -12.10 -56.21 -20.58
C TYR A 159 -11.18 -55.07 -20.18
N ASN A 160 -10.38 -54.64 -21.12
CA ASN A 160 -9.67 -53.37 -21.04
C ASN A 160 -10.54 -52.29 -21.74
N LEU A 161 -10.45 -51.06 -21.29
CA LEU A 161 -11.11 -49.94 -21.93
C LEU A 161 -10.10 -48.80 -22.05
N TYR A 162 -9.89 -48.33 -23.25
CA TYR A 162 -9.04 -47.22 -23.58
C TYR A 162 -9.91 -46.08 -24.14
N THR A 163 -9.84 -44.90 -23.53
CA THR A 163 -10.69 -43.79 -23.91
C THR A 163 -9.90 -42.48 -23.97
N PRO A 164 -9.31 -42.11 -25.12
CA PRO A 164 -8.93 -40.75 -25.43
C PRO A 164 -10.19 -39.91 -25.68
N GLN A 165 -10.27 -38.73 -25.02
CA GLN A 165 -11.39 -37.81 -25.20
C GLN A 165 -10.97 -36.37 -25.07
N VAL A 166 -11.72 -35.48 -25.70
CA VAL A 166 -11.68 -34.04 -25.51
C VAL A 166 -12.98 -33.61 -24.86
N THR A 167 -12.87 -32.85 -23.79
CA THR A 167 -14.01 -32.31 -23.01
C THR A 167 -14.02 -30.81 -23.07
N VAL A 168 -15.15 -30.22 -23.46
CA VAL A 168 -15.45 -28.80 -23.31
C VAL A 168 -16.39 -28.65 -22.11
N ALA A 169 -16.04 -27.77 -21.17
CA ALA A 169 -16.91 -27.43 -20.04
C ALA A 169 -17.12 -25.91 -19.98
N TYR A 170 -18.35 -25.49 -19.74
CA TYR A 170 -18.71 -24.09 -19.61
C TYR A 170 -19.81 -23.88 -18.55
N THR A 171 -19.59 -22.90 -17.69
CA THR A 171 -20.56 -22.50 -16.67
C THR A 171 -21.07 -21.10 -16.98
N PRO A 172 -22.23 -20.96 -17.63
CA PRO A 172 -22.84 -19.65 -17.88
C PRO A 172 -23.18 -18.93 -16.58
N ASP A 173 -22.76 -17.67 -16.48
CA ASP A 173 -22.90 -16.85 -15.26
C ASP A 173 -24.31 -16.23 -15.16
N VAL A 174 -25.32 -17.07 -14.99
CA VAL A 174 -26.75 -16.67 -14.98
C VAL A 174 -27.07 -15.77 -13.79
N PHE A 175 -26.53 -16.08 -12.62
CA PHE A 175 -26.81 -15.36 -11.38
C PHE A 175 -25.67 -14.44 -10.94
N GLY A 176 -24.60 -14.33 -11.72
CA GLY A 176 -23.51 -13.39 -11.49
C GLY A 176 -22.46 -13.85 -10.48
N LEU A 177 -22.37 -15.16 -10.17
CA LEU A 177 -21.33 -15.70 -9.29
C LEU A 177 -19.93 -15.33 -9.80
N ASN A 178 -19.66 -15.59 -11.09
CA ASN A 178 -18.37 -15.31 -11.70
C ASN A 178 -18.12 -13.80 -11.78
N ARG A 179 -19.14 -13.01 -12.12
CA ARG A 179 -19.04 -11.53 -12.14
C ARG A 179 -18.70 -10.98 -10.77
N ARG A 180 -19.37 -11.42 -9.69
CA ARG A 180 -19.07 -10.98 -8.32
C ARG A 180 -17.72 -11.47 -7.83
N THR A 181 -17.26 -12.65 -8.28
CA THR A 181 -15.91 -13.15 -7.96
C THR A 181 -14.83 -12.30 -8.65
N VAL A 182 -15.01 -11.95 -9.92
CA VAL A 182 -14.11 -11.04 -10.64
C VAL A 182 -14.13 -9.65 -10.01
N GLU A 183 -15.30 -9.11 -9.64
CA GLU A 183 -15.45 -7.83 -8.94
C GLU A 183 -14.70 -7.83 -7.59
N SER A 184 -14.83 -8.91 -6.80
CA SER A 184 -14.09 -9.10 -5.55
C SER A 184 -12.57 -9.05 -5.78
N LEU A 185 -12.07 -9.80 -6.77
CA LEU A 185 -10.63 -9.82 -7.09
C LEU A 185 -10.13 -8.49 -7.67
N GLN A 186 -10.95 -7.77 -8.43
CA GLN A 186 -10.63 -6.41 -8.88
C GLN A 186 -10.53 -5.42 -7.72
N ALA A 187 -11.42 -5.53 -6.73
CA ALA A 187 -11.35 -4.73 -5.52
C ALA A 187 -10.08 -5.07 -4.70
N GLN A 188 -9.70 -6.35 -4.60
CA GLN A 188 -8.45 -6.78 -3.98
C GLN A 188 -7.21 -6.29 -4.76
N GLU A 189 -7.24 -6.25 -6.09
CA GLU A 189 -6.18 -5.65 -6.91
C GLU A 189 -6.03 -4.16 -6.57
N GLN A 190 -7.14 -3.42 -6.43
CA GLN A 190 -7.09 -2.01 -6.02
C GLN A 190 -6.54 -1.85 -4.60
N GLU A 191 -6.91 -2.74 -3.67
CA GLU A 191 -6.34 -2.75 -2.32
C GLU A 191 -4.81 -2.88 -2.36
N VAL A 192 -4.28 -3.88 -3.08
CA VAL A 192 -2.83 -4.10 -3.24
C VAL A 192 -2.16 -2.93 -3.95
N ARG A 193 -2.83 -2.31 -4.93
CA ARG A 193 -2.34 -1.11 -5.61
C ARG A 193 -2.16 0.05 -4.64
N PHE A 194 -3.16 0.35 -3.81
CA PHE A 194 -3.04 1.42 -2.82
C PHE A 194 -2.05 1.09 -1.71
N GLN A 195 -1.87 -0.19 -1.37
CA GLN A 195 -0.80 -0.64 -0.50
C GLN A 195 0.59 -0.35 -1.09
N MET A 196 0.80 -0.58 -2.39
CA MET A 196 2.03 -0.23 -3.09
C MET A 196 2.27 1.29 -3.06
N ILE A 197 1.23 2.10 -3.31
CA ILE A 197 1.31 3.57 -3.24
C ILE A 197 1.62 4.04 -1.81
N ALA A 198 1.03 3.41 -0.79
CA ALA A 198 1.35 3.68 0.62
C ALA A 198 2.83 3.37 0.93
N THR A 199 3.37 2.28 0.38
CA THR A 199 4.80 1.95 0.49
C THR A 199 5.68 3.02 -0.17
N TYR A 200 5.30 3.49 -1.35
CA TYR A 200 5.97 4.60 -2.04
C TYR A 200 5.98 5.88 -1.21
N THR A 201 4.83 6.31 -0.69
CA THR A 201 4.73 7.55 0.11
C THR A 201 5.48 7.45 1.43
N THR A 202 5.45 6.28 2.07
CA THR A 202 6.21 6.01 3.30
C THR A 202 7.71 5.98 3.04
N LEU A 203 8.16 5.37 1.95
CA LEU A 203 9.58 5.34 1.58
C LEU A 203 10.12 6.75 1.36
N THR A 204 9.45 7.57 0.56
CA THR A 204 9.88 8.94 0.29
C THR A 204 9.94 9.78 1.55
N SER A 205 8.93 9.69 2.42
CA SER A 205 8.91 10.39 3.70
C SER A 205 10.04 9.93 4.63
N ASN A 206 10.26 8.62 4.75
CA ASN A 206 11.33 8.07 5.59
C ASN A 206 12.71 8.53 5.13
N VAL A 207 12.96 8.59 3.82
CA VAL A 207 14.23 9.10 3.29
C VAL A 207 14.42 10.57 3.68
N VAL A 208 13.39 11.41 3.49
CA VAL A 208 13.46 12.84 3.84
C VAL A 208 13.70 13.03 5.34
N VAL A 209 12.90 12.41 6.18
CA VAL A 209 13.01 12.54 7.65
C VAL A 209 14.35 12.02 8.15
N THR A 210 14.83 10.89 7.64
CA THR A 210 16.13 10.33 8.04
C THR A 210 17.29 11.22 7.60
N ALA A 211 17.22 11.82 6.41
CA ALA A 211 18.23 12.80 5.94
C ALA A 211 18.26 14.06 6.81
N ILE A 212 17.09 14.59 7.19
CA ILE A 212 16.96 15.73 8.12
C ILE A 212 17.57 15.38 9.48
N GLN A 213 17.23 14.21 10.04
CA GLN A 213 17.81 13.73 11.31
C GLN A 213 19.34 13.57 11.23
N LEU A 214 19.85 13.03 10.12
CA LEU A 214 21.30 12.92 9.90
C LEU A 214 21.94 14.30 9.86
N GLY A 215 21.36 15.26 9.15
CA GLY A 215 21.83 16.65 9.11
C GLY A 215 21.84 17.30 10.50
N SER A 216 20.79 17.07 11.30
CA SER A 216 20.72 17.53 12.69
C SER A 216 21.85 16.96 13.54
N VAL A 217 22.04 15.64 13.51
CA VAL A 217 23.10 14.97 14.29
C VAL A 217 24.49 15.41 13.84
N GLN A 218 24.71 15.60 12.54
CA GLN A 218 25.99 16.13 12.02
C GLN A 218 26.26 17.54 12.52
N THR A 219 25.26 18.41 12.51
CA THR A 219 25.36 19.77 13.06
C THR A 219 25.69 19.74 14.55
N GLN A 220 25.08 18.83 15.32
CA GLN A 220 25.39 18.61 16.74
C GLN A 220 26.84 18.10 16.94
N ILE A 221 27.31 17.18 16.10
CA ILE A 221 28.70 16.69 16.14
C ILE A 221 29.67 17.84 15.92
N ASP A 222 29.45 18.68 14.92
CA ASP A 222 30.33 19.79 14.59
C ASP A 222 30.30 20.90 15.66
N ALA A 223 29.12 21.14 16.27
CA ALA A 223 29.00 22.02 17.43
C ALA A 223 29.73 21.45 18.67
N THR A 224 29.54 20.16 18.95
CA THR A 224 30.22 19.49 20.08
C THR A 224 31.73 19.48 19.91
N ARG A 225 32.26 19.24 18.72
CA ARG A 225 33.70 19.32 18.46
C ARG A 225 34.27 20.71 18.73
N ARG A 226 33.59 21.77 18.27
CA ARG A 226 33.99 23.15 18.57
C ARG A 226 33.98 23.45 20.07
N LEU A 227 32.99 22.95 20.80
CA LEU A 227 32.91 23.07 22.25
C LEU A 227 34.06 22.32 22.95
N ILE A 228 34.43 21.13 22.47
CA ILE A 228 35.60 20.38 22.98
C ILE A 228 36.87 21.17 22.76
N ASP A 229 37.09 21.77 21.57
CA ASP A 229 38.26 22.56 21.28
C ASP A 229 38.36 23.82 22.17
N ILE A 230 37.26 24.51 22.39
CA ILE A 230 37.17 25.67 23.30
C ILE A 230 37.50 25.23 24.73
N ASN A 231 36.84 24.18 25.23
CA ASN A 231 37.07 23.68 26.59
C ASN A 231 38.48 23.14 26.81
N SER A 232 39.08 22.50 25.79
CA SER A 232 40.48 22.03 25.80
C SER A 232 41.45 23.20 25.91
N SER A 233 41.24 24.25 25.13
CA SER A 233 42.06 25.47 25.18
C SER A 233 41.96 26.13 26.55
N MET A 234 40.77 26.22 27.13
CA MET A 234 40.54 26.76 28.48
C MET A 234 41.23 25.91 29.54
N ALA A 235 41.15 24.58 29.47
CA ALA A 235 41.83 23.68 30.39
C ALA A 235 43.36 23.89 30.34
N GLN A 236 43.96 24.02 29.15
CA GLN A 236 45.37 24.30 29.01
C GLN A 236 45.76 25.62 29.67
N ILE A 237 44.99 26.69 29.51
CA ILE A 237 45.22 27.99 30.17
C ILE A 237 45.17 27.84 31.69
N LEU A 238 44.16 27.17 32.24
CA LEU A 238 44.02 26.99 33.69
C LEU A 238 45.13 26.11 34.26
N HIS A 239 45.55 25.05 33.57
CA HIS A 239 46.70 24.25 33.97
C HIS A 239 47.99 25.10 34.04
N TYR A 240 48.22 25.98 33.04
CA TYR A 240 49.36 26.91 33.06
C TYR A 240 49.28 27.90 34.24
N GLN A 241 48.11 28.51 34.46
CA GLN A 241 47.86 29.44 35.57
C GLN A 241 48.06 28.76 36.94
N PHE A 242 47.59 27.51 37.09
CA PHE A 242 47.81 26.73 38.29
C PHE A 242 49.31 26.49 38.58
N ALA A 243 50.05 26.09 37.53
CA ALA A 243 51.50 25.91 37.64
C ALA A 243 52.23 27.20 38.07
N LYS A 244 51.66 28.38 37.81
CA LYS A 244 52.17 29.69 38.26
C LYS A 244 51.55 30.16 39.57
N GLY A 245 50.62 29.41 40.19
CA GLY A 245 49.98 29.76 41.45
C GLY A 245 48.87 30.81 41.36
N TYR A 246 48.34 31.08 40.16
CA TYR A 246 47.30 32.09 39.92
C TYR A 246 45.87 31.58 40.13
N VAL A 247 45.65 30.29 40.00
CA VAL A 247 44.32 29.66 40.19
C VAL A 247 44.41 28.45 41.12
N SER A 248 43.29 28.02 41.69
CA SER A 248 43.22 26.88 42.58
C SER A 248 43.18 25.54 41.81
N ARG A 249 43.52 24.44 42.51
CA ARG A 249 43.33 23.09 41.94
C ARG A 249 41.86 22.78 41.71
N LEU A 250 40.96 23.40 42.45
CA LEU A 250 39.50 23.25 42.26
C LEU A 250 39.09 23.80 40.90
N ASP A 251 39.61 24.95 40.46
CA ASP A 251 39.30 25.55 39.14
C ASP A 251 39.74 24.65 38.00
N VAL A 252 40.94 24.07 38.10
CA VAL A 252 41.45 23.11 37.10
C VAL A 252 40.59 21.84 37.04
N ALA A 253 40.29 21.27 38.22
CA ALA A 253 39.50 20.04 38.29
C ALA A 253 38.06 20.27 37.76
N ALA A 254 37.45 21.42 37.98
CA ALA A 254 36.13 21.79 37.45
C ALA A 254 36.17 21.87 35.91
N GLN A 255 37.20 22.51 35.32
CA GLN A 255 37.33 22.61 33.88
C GLN A 255 37.65 21.25 33.22
N ASP A 256 38.53 20.44 33.83
CA ASP A 256 38.81 19.08 33.34
C ASP A 256 37.55 18.22 33.36
N SER A 257 36.73 18.36 34.42
CA SER A 257 35.44 17.69 34.49
C SER A 257 34.47 18.12 33.38
N GLN A 258 34.39 19.44 33.10
CA GLN A 258 33.56 19.97 32.01
C GLN A 258 34.03 19.46 30.64
N LEU A 259 35.33 19.53 30.35
CA LEU A 259 35.91 19.00 29.13
C LEU A 259 35.54 17.52 28.94
N ALA A 260 35.67 16.72 30.01
CA ALA A 260 35.34 15.31 29.98
C ALA A 260 33.82 15.07 29.73
N GLN A 261 32.96 15.89 30.35
CA GLN A 261 31.51 15.81 30.14
C GLN A 261 31.11 16.14 28.70
N VAL A 262 31.63 17.24 28.14
CA VAL A 262 31.40 17.61 26.74
C VAL A 262 31.94 16.54 25.81
N ALA A 263 33.16 16.06 26.03
CA ALA A 263 33.75 15.00 25.20
C ALA A 263 32.97 13.70 25.25
N ALA A 264 32.35 13.35 26.38
CA ALA A 264 31.54 12.16 26.54
C ALA A 264 30.23 12.21 25.70
N THR A 265 29.76 13.38 25.28
CA THR A 265 28.57 13.51 24.41
C THR A 265 28.86 13.18 22.93
N LEU A 266 30.11 13.23 22.48
CA LEU A 266 30.51 13.05 21.08
C LEU A 266 30.35 11.59 20.59
N PRO A 267 30.78 10.54 21.30
CA PRO A 267 30.65 9.16 20.81
C PRO A 267 29.20 8.71 20.56
N PRO A 268 28.20 9.02 21.41
CA PRO A 268 26.79 8.74 21.11
C PRO A 268 26.29 9.39 19.83
N LEU A 269 26.66 10.65 19.56
CA LEU A 269 26.29 11.37 18.34
C LEU A 269 26.93 10.74 17.09
N ILE A 270 28.21 10.36 17.16
CA ILE A 270 28.89 9.65 16.05
C ILE A 270 28.22 8.32 15.77
N LYS A 271 27.86 7.56 16.82
CA LYS A 271 27.11 6.30 16.69
C LYS A 271 25.78 6.54 16.01
N GLN A 272 25.00 7.54 16.44
CA GLN A 272 23.70 7.87 15.87
C GLN A 272 23.81 8.28 14.39
N ALA A 273 24.81 9.11 14.05
CA ALA A 273 25.07 9.48 12.66
C ALA A 273 25.41 8.27 11.78
N ALA A 274 26.17 7.30 12.30
CA ALA A 274 26.48 6.06 11.58
C ALA A 274 25.19 5.25 11.35
N GLN A 275 24.36 5.07 12.38
CA GLN A 275 23.08 4.34 12.27
C GLN A 275 22.12 4.98 11.26
N LEU A 276 22.04 6.31 11.22
CA LEU A 276 21.20 7.03 10.25
C LEU A 276 21.73 6.89 8.82
N ARG A 277 23.07 6.88 8.62
CA ARG A 277 23.66 6.59 7.31
C ARG A 277 23.38 5.17 6.84
N ASP A 278 23.50 4.19 7.75
CA ASP A 278 23.20 2.80 7.45
C ASP A 278 21.71 2.64 7.06
N LEU A 279 20.80 3.33 7.77
CA LEU A 279 19.37 3.34 7.44
C LEU A 279 19.12 3.97 6.06
N LEU A 280 19.76 5.12 5.74
CA LEU A 280 19.63 5.73 4.41
C LEU A 280 20.14 4.80 3.30
N ALA A 281 21.24 4.08 3.53
CA ALA A 281 21.74 3.09 2.57
C ALA A 281 20.69 1.99 2.31
N VAL A 282 20.07 1.46 3.37
CA VAL A 282 19.03 0.44 3.26
C VAL A 282 17.79 0.98 2.52
N LEU A 283 17.35 2.21 2.86
CA LEU A 283 16.25 2.87 2.15
C LEU A 283 16.57 3.09 0.66
N ALA A 284 17.83 3.38 0.33
CA ALA A 284 18.31 3.50 -1.04
C ALA A 284 18.59 2.15 -1.73
N GLY A 285 18.24 1.03 -1.10
CA GLY A 285 18.43 -0.31 -1.65
C GLY A 285 19.90 -0.75 -1.71
N GLN A 286 20.75 -0.20 -0.85
CA GLN A 286 22.18 -0.49 -0.79
C GLN A 286 22.58 -1.17 0.52
N PHE A 287 23.70 -1.89 0.48
CA PHE A 287 24.32 -2.38 1.71
C PHE A 287 24.99 -1.24 2.50
N PRO A 288 25.01 -1.27 3.84
CA PRO A 288 25.58 -0.22 4.68
C PRO A 288 27.05 0.15 4.35
N ASN A 289 27.83 -0.80 3.87
CA ASN A 289 29.22 -0.55 3.44
C ASN A 289 29.35 0.27 2.14
N LYS A 290 28.23 0.56 1.47
CA LYS A 290 28.14 1.43 0.29
C LYS A 290 27.35 2.71 0.59
N ALA A 291 27.12 3.00 1.88
CA ALA A 291 26.43 4.22 2.29
C ALA A 291 27.10 5.45 1.68
N THR A 292 26.29 6.41 1.24
CA THR A 292 26.81 7.65 0.69
C THR A 292 27.67 8.38 1.71
N SER A 293 28.81 8.93 1.26
CA SER A 293 29.67 9.81 2.05
C SER A 293 29.16 11.26 2.08
N GLU A 294 28.07 11.56 1.40
CA GLU A 294 27.53 12.91 1.32
C GLU A 294 27.11 13.43 2.70
N LYS A 295 27.47 14.68 2.95
CA LYS A 295 27.05 15.39 4.16
C LYS A 295 25.70 16.06 3.90
N PHE A 296 24.72 15.69 4.69
CA PHE A 296 23.45 16.40 4.75
C PHE A 296 23.57 17.50 5.80
N GLU A 297 23.59 18.76 5.36
CA GLU A 297 23.63 19.90 6.27
C GLU A 297 22.23 20.52 6.37
N LEU A 298 21.72 20.73 7.58
CA LEU A 298 20.42 21.40 7.79
C LEU A 298 20.38 22.79 7.16
N SER A 299 21.55 23.48 7.14
CA SER A 299 21.68 24.81 6.53
C SER A 299 21.51 24.83 5.02
N SER A 300 21.64 23.67 4.35
CA SER A 300 21.44 23.53 2.90
C SER A 300 19.97 23.28 2.52
N LEU A 301 19.13 22.95 3.48
CA LEU A 301 17.70 22.75 3.26
C LEU A 301 16.94 24.08 3.33
N GLN A 302 15.93 24.22 2.48
CA GLN A 302 15.03 25.37 2.50
C GLN A 302 13.60 24.88 2.83
N LEU A 303 12.90 25.66 3.65
CA LEU A 303 11.48 25.40 3.88
C LEU A 303 10.65 26.05 2.76
N PRO A 304 9.61 25.37 2.27
CA PRO A 304 8.66 26.00 1.37
C PRO A 304 7.91 27.15 2.09
N GLU A 305 7.88 28.33 1.47
CA GLU A 305 7.13 29.47 2.00
C GLU A 305 5.62 29.28 1.86
N GLU A 306 5.18 28.61 0.79
CA GLU A 306 3.80 28.18 0.58
C GLU A 306 3.69 26.67 0.80
N VAL A 307 2.84 26.29 1.74
CA VAL A 307 2.56 24.90 2.07
C VAL A 307 1.18 24.56 1.53
N PRO A 308 1.08 23.72 0.50
CA PRO A 308 -0.22 23.29 -0.03
C PRO A 308 -0.97 22.47 1.01
N VAL A 309 -2.25 22.76 1.19
CA VAL A 309 -3.16 22.02 2.07
C VAL A 309 -4.40 21.64 1.28
N SER A 310 -4.55 20.37 0.96
CA SER A 310 -5.71 19.82 0.25
C SER A 310 -7.01 20.11 1.02
N LEU A 311 -8.11 20.28 0.30
CA LEU A 311 -9.42 20.37 0.93
C LEU A 311 -9.77 19.04 1.64
N PRO A 312 -10.50 19.07 2.77
CA PRO A 312 -10.92 17.88 3.48
C PRO A 312 -11.62 16.82 2.61
N SER A 313 -12.47 17.25 1.67
CA SER A 313 -13.14 16.36 0.73
C SER A 313 -12.19 15.72 -0.29
N ALA A 314 -11.11 16.40 -0.69
CA ALA A 314 -10.09 15.87 -1.58
C ALA A 314 -9.19 14.85 -0.87
N LEU A 315 -8.89 15.03 0.41
CA LEU A 315 -8.05 14.13 1.21
C LEU A 315 -8.51 12.68 1.13
N VAL A 316 -9.82 12.44 1.23
CA VAL A 316 -10.42 11.08 1.17
C VAL A 316 -10.18 10.41 -0.20
N ALA A 317 -10.06 11.20 -1.27
CA ALA A 317 -9.78 10.72 -2.62
C ALA A 317 -8.27 10.62 -2.95
N GLN A 318 -7.42 11.14 -2.07
CA GLN A 318 -5.97 11.27 -2.30
C GLN A 318 -5.14 10.34 -1.41
N ARG A 319 -5.60 10.05 -0.19
CA ARG A 319 -4.83 9.22 0.75
C ARG A 319 -4.88 7.73 0.40
N PRO A 320 -3.71 7.09 0.24
CA PRO A 320 -3.64 5.68 -0.14
C PRO A 320 -4.28 4.74 0.88
N ASP A 321 -4.15 5.00 2.19
CA ASP A 321 -4.74 4.20 3.26
C ASP A 321 -6.28 4.27 3.26
N VAL A 322 -6.85 5.43 2.96
CA VAL A 322 -8.31 5.61 2.82
C VAL A 322 -8.82 4.87 1.59
N LEU A 323 -8.12 4.99 0.46
CA LEU A 323 -8.47 4.29 -0.79
C LEU A 323 -8.30 2.78 -0.67
N GLN A 324 -7.32 2.30 0.09
CA GLN A 324 -7.16 0.88 0.43
C GLN A 324 -8.36 0.38 1.25
N ALA A 325 -8.78 1.12 2.28
CA ALA A 325 -9.94 0.76 3.08
C ALA A 325 -11.25 0.81 2.26
N GLU A 326 -11.38 1.73 1.30
CA GLU A 326 -12.48 1.79 0.33
C GLU A 326 -12.50 0.55 -0.56
N ALA A 327 -11.36 0.12 -1.09
CA ALA A 327 -11.24 -1.09 -1.90
C ALA A 327 -11.62 -2.35 -1.11
N ASN A 328 -11.23 -2.44 0.16
CA ASN A 328 -11.63 -3.53 1.05
C ASN A 328 -13.15 -3.54 1.30
N LEU A 329 -13.78 -2.38 1.45
CA LEU A 329 -15.23 -2.26 1.57
C LEU A 329 -15.94 -2.72 0.29
N HIS A 330 -15.39 -2.39 -0.88
CA HIS A 330 -15.90 -2.86 -2.18
C HIS A 330 -15.81 -4.39 -2.29
N ASP A 331 -14.66 -4.98 -1.94
CA ASP A 331 -14.47 -6.44 -1.89
C ASP A 331 -15.50 -7.11 -0.98
N ALA A 332 -15.72 -6.58 0.22
CA ALA A 332 -16.73 -7.10 1.15
C ALA A 332 -18.17 -7.01 0.59
N SER A 333 -18.48 -5.96 -0.19
CA SER A 333 -19.77 -5.84 -0.90
C SER A 333 -19.93 -6.92 -1.96
N ALA A 334 -18.91 -7.16 -2.79
CA ALA A 334 -18.93 -8.21 -3.81
C ALA A 334 -19.07 -9.61 -3.19
N LYS A 335 -18.45 -9.87 -2.05
CA LYS A 335 -18.54 -11.13 -1.28
C LYS A 335 -19.96 -11.43 -0.78
N ILE A 336 -20.78 -10.41 -0.51
CA ILE A 336 -22.23 -10.63 -0.24
C ILE A 336 -22.90 -11.23 -1.48
N GLY A 337 -22.62 -10.68 -2.67
CA GLY A 337 -23.15 -11.19 -3.93
C GLY A 337 -22.74 -12.64 -4.20
N ILE A 338 -21.47 -12.99 -3.95
CA ILE A 338 -20.96 -14.36 -4.05
C ILE A 338 -21.72 -15.29 -3.09
N ALA A 339 -21.89 -14.90 -1.84
CA ALA A 339 -22.60 -15.72 -0.84
C ALA A 339 -24.08 -15.95 -1.20
N ILE A 340 -24.75 -14.95 -1.81
CA ILE A 340 -26.11 -15.07 -2.30
C ILE A 340 -26.14 -16.00 -3.53
N ALA A 341 -25.22 -15.81 -4.50
CA ALA A 341 -25.15 -16.60 -5.72
C ALA A 341 -24.93 -18.09 -5.44
N ASN A 342 -24.15 -18.44 -4.43
CA ASN A 342 -23.91 -19.84 -4.00
C ASN A 342 -25.16 -20.56 -3.49
N ARG A 343 -26.25 -19.85 -3.20
CA ARG A 343 -27.56 -20.43 -2.83
C ARG A 343 -28.45 -20.69 -4.02
N LEU A 344 -28.08 -20.24 -5.21
CA LEU A 344 -28.84 -20.32 -6.43
C LEU A 344 -28.36 -21.48 -7.32
N PRO A 345 -29.18 -21.92 -8.30
CA PRO A 345 -28.78 -23.00 -9.19
C PRO A 345 -27.51 -22.70 -9.96
N ASN A 346 -26.56 -23.64 -9.97
CA ASN A 346 -25.39 -23.61 -10.84
C ASN A 346 -25.72 -24.40 -12.12
N ILE A 347 -25.54 -23.79 -13.27
CA ILE A 347 -25.77 -24.38 -14.59
C ILE A 347 -24.42 -24.72 -15.20
N GLN A 348 -24.22 -25.98 -15.61
CA GLN A 348 -23.02 -26.45 -16.25
C GLN A 348 -23.38 -27.05 -17.63
N LEU A 349 -22.67 -26.63 -18.65
CA LEU A 349 -22.74 -27.19 -19.99
C LEU A 349 -21.46 -28.01 -20.25
N SER A 350 -21.63 -29.18 -20.85
CA SER A 350 -20.50 -30.03 -21.25
C SER A 350 -20.66 -30.57 -22.66
N ALA A 351 -19.55 -30.78 -23.33
CA ALA A 351 -19.49 -31.49 -24.61
C ALA A 351 -18.25 -32.38 -24.61
N ASP A 352 -18.44 -33.66 -24.90
CA ASP A 352 -17.36 -34.62 -24.98
C ASP A 352 -17.31 -35.21 -26.37
N ALA A 353 -16.12 -35.44 -26.89
CA ALA A 353 -15.89 -36.20 -28.13
C ALA A 353 -14.62 -37.02 -28.00
N GLY A 354 -14.67 -38.26 -28.44
CA GLY A 354 -13.54 -39.17 -28.30
C GLY A 354 -13.70 -40.46 -29.03
N SER A 355 -12.83 -41.41 -28.70
CA SER A 355 -12.85 -42.79 -29.17
C SER A 355 -12.78 -43.72 -27.94
N THR A 356 -13.49 -44.83 -28.01
CA THR A 356 -13.40 -45.87 -26.94
C THR A 356 -13.21 -47.24 -27.59
N ALA A 357 -12.23 -48.01 -27.11
CA ALA A 357 -11.91 -49.33 -27.66
C ALA A 357 -11.43 -50.29 -26.57
N LEU A 358 -11.60 -51.59 -26.83
CA LEU A 358 -11.14 -52.66 -25.93
C LEU A 358 -9.63 -52.94 -26.09
N ALA A 359 -9.04 -52.59 -27.20
CA ALA A 359 -7.62 -52.68 -27.46
C ALA A 359 -7.08 -51.35 -27.97
N MET A 360 -5.82 -51.04 -27.60
CA MET A 360 -5.13 -49.80 -28.00
C MET A 360 -5.02 -49.66 -29.54
N SER A 361 -4.85 -50.78 -30.22
CA SER A 361 -4.76 -50.87 -31.69
C SER A 361 -6.06 -50.56 -32.44
N GLU A 362 -7.20 -50.61 -31.73
CA GLU A 362 -8.53 -50.41 -32.27
C GLU A 362 -9.01 -48.93 -32.14
N LEU A 363 -8.26 -48.13 -31.39
CA LEU A 363 -8.59 -46.72 -31.22
C LEU A 363 -8.66 -46.01 -32.59
N PHE A 364 -9.65 -45.15 -32.77
CA PHE A 364 -9.94 -44.35 -33.98
C PHE A 364 -10.32 -45.17 -35.22
N THR A 365 -10.63 -46.48 -35.07
CA THR A 365 -11.22 -47.23 -36.13
C THR A 365 -12.72 -46.94 -36.30
N SER A 366 -13.32 -47.40 -37.37
CA SER A 366 -14.75 -47.19 -37.61
C SER A 366 -15.60 -47.80 -36.46
N GLY A 367 -16.49 -47.05 -35.90
CA GLY A 367 -17.39 -47.49 -34.82
C GLY A 367 -16.88 -47.24 -33.38
N THR A 368 -15.65 -46.72 -33.18
CA THR A 368 -15.12 -46.41 -31.84
C THR A 368 -15.35 -44.98 -31.41
N GLY A 369 -15.69 -44.08 -32.33
CA GLY A 369 -16.00 -42.67 -32.07
C GLY A 369 -17.29 -42.47 -31.27
N PHE A 370 -17.27 -41.56 -30.32
CA PHE A 370 -18.47 -41.14 -29.57
C PHE A 370 -18.44 -39.60 -29.37
N TRP A 371 -19.57 -39.05 -29.10
CA TRP A 371 -19.74 -37.69 -28.61
C TRP A 371 -20.93 -37.59 -27.67
N SER A 372 -20.88 -36.62 -26.75
CA SER A 372 -22.00 -36.31 -25.87
C SER A 372 -22.13 -34.80 -25.70
N LEU A 373 -23.39 -34.34 -25.52
CA LEU A 373 -23.71 -32.96 -25.10
C LEU A 373 -24.55 -33.06 -23.84
N GLY A 374 -24.14 -32.35 -22.81
CA GLY A 374 -24.79 -32.35 -21.51
C GLY A 374 -25.09 -30.93 -21.02
N ALA A 375 -26.20 -30.80 -20.32
CA ALA A 375 -26.54 -29.63 -19.52
C ALA A 375 -27.02 -30.12 -18.14
N ALA A 376 -26.39 -29.61 -17.10
CA ALA A 376 -26.77 -29.94 -15.71
C ALA A 376 -27.11 -28.67 -14.94
N ALA A 377 -28.14 -28.70 -14.10
CA ALA A 377 -28.45 -27.63 -13.16
C ALA A 377 -28.45 -28.24 -11.76
N THR A 378 -27.62 -27.74 -10.88
CA THR A 378 -27.51 -28.20 -9.49
C THR A 378 -27.88 -27.06 -8.56
N VAL A 379 -28.81 -27.31 -7.63
CA VAL A 379 -29.22 -26.34 -6.60
C VAL A 379 -29.11 -26.99 -5.22
N PRO A 380 -28.47 -26.34 -4.25
CA PRO A 380 -28.42 -26.82 -2.87
C PRO A 380 -29.82 -26.63 -2.22
N ILE A 381 -30.48 -27.75 -1.87
CA ILE A 381 -31.83 -27.70 -1.25
C ILE A 381 -31.70 -27.60 0.28
N PHE A 382 -30.78 -28.36 0.87
CA PHE A 382 -30.57 -28.37 2.31
C PHE A 382 -29.09 -28.66 2.64
N GLU A 383 -28.46 -27.73 3.36
CA GLU A 383 -27.06 -27.83 3.84
C GLU A 383 -26.93 -27.49 5.34
N GLY A 384 -27.94 -27.84 6.13
CA GLY A 384 -27.92 -27.63 7.58
C GLY A 384 -27.73 -26.15 8.02
N GLY A 385 -28.10 -25.19 7.16
CA GLY A 385 -27.98 -23.76 7.43
C GLY A 385 -26.64 -23.12 6.99
N THR A 386 -25.68 -23.90 6.46
CA THR A 386 -24.36 -23.43 6.06
C THR A 386 -24.40 -22.18 5.18
N LEU A 387 -25.11 -22.22 4.06
CA LEU A 387 -25.20 -21.12 3.11
C LEU A 387 -25.86 -19.85 3.70
N LEU A 388 -26.86 -20.05 4.58
CA LEU A 388 -27.50 -18.93 5.27
C LEU A 388 -26.51 -18.22 6.22
N HIS A 389 -25.73 -18.99 6.96
CA HIS A 389 -24.75 -18.41 7.88
C HIS A 389 -23.55 -17.80 7.14
N GLN A 390 -23.15 -18.34 5.98
CA GLN A 390 -22.15 -17.71 5.11
C GLN A 390 -22.63 -16.36 4.58
N GLU A 391 -23.89 -16.22 4.14
CA GLU A 391 -24.46 -14.93 3.75
C GLU A 391 -24.49 -13.93 4.91
N ARG A 392 -24.89 -14.37 6.11
CA ARG A 392 -24.90 -13.53 7.31
C ARG A 392 -23.48 -13.09 7.69
N ALA A 393 -22.52 -14.00 7.58
CA ALA A 393 -21.10 -13.69 7.82
C ALA A 393 -20.57 -12.64 6.82
N ALA A 394 -20.89 -12.77 5.53
CA ALA A 394 -20.52 -11.79 4.51
C ALA A 394 -21.12 -10.40 4.78
N LYS A 395 -22.40 -10.33 5.22
CA LYS A 395 -23.05 -9.08 5.62
C LYS A 395 -22.37 -8.45 6.85
N ALA A 396 -22.01 -9.26 7.83
CA ALA A 396 -21.27 -8.78 9.01
C ALA A 396 -19.86 -8.29 8.65
N ALA A 397 -19.17 -8.98 7.71
CA ALA A 397 -17.86 -8.55 7.20
C ALA A 397 -17.95 -7.21 6.45
N TYR A 398 -19.03 -6.98 5.68
CA TYR A 398 -19.28 -5.67 5.07
C TYR A 398 -19.46 -4.56 6.10
N THR A 399 -20.23 -4.81 7.17
CA THR A 399 -20.39 -3.84 8.26
C THR A 399 -19.04 -3.56 8.95
N GLN A 400 -18.24 -4.60 9.19
CA GLN A 400 -16.89 -4.45 9.73
C GLN A 400 -16.00 -3.57 8.83
N ALA A 401 -15.99 -3.84 7.52
CA ALA A 401 -15.21 -3.07 6.55
C ALA A 401 -15.68 -1.60 6.48
N ALA A 402 -16.99 -1.34 6.60
CA ALA A 402 -17.54 0.01 6.63
C ALA A 402 -17.06 0.82 7.86
N GLU A 403 -17.05 0.21 9.04
CA GLU A 403 -16.55 0.87 10.25
C GLU A 403 -15.02 1.02 10.24
N GLN A 404 -14.28 0.10 9.63
CA GLN A 404 -12.83 0.24 9.40
C GLN A 404 -12.53 1.40 8.45
N TYR A 405 -13.26 1.51 7.34
CA TYR A 405 -13.15 2.67 6.44
C TYR A 405 -13.39 3.98 7.18
N ARG A 406 -14.48 4.07 7.97
CA ARG A 406 -14.78 5.25 8.77
C ARG A 406 -13.66 5.59 9.75
N SER A 407 -13.11 4.60 10.46
CA SER A 407 -12.00 4.77 11.38
C SER A 407 -10.75 5.29 10.67
N THR A 408 -10.43 4.75 9.49
CA THR A 408 -9.29 5.21 8.68
C THR A 408 -9.47 6.66 8.23
N VAL A 409 -10.68 7.05 7.81
CA VAL A 409 -10.98 8.45 7.46
C VAL A 409 -10.77 9.38 8.67
N LEU A 410 -11.28 9.02 9.86
CA LEU A 410 -11.09 9.83 11.07
C LEU A 410 -9.61 9.98 11.42
N THR A 411 -8.83 8.89 11.35
CA THR A 411 -7.38 8.90 11.58
C THR A 411 -6.64 9.76 10.55
N ALA A 412 -7.09 9.73 9.28
CA ALA A 412 -6.53 10.57 8.24
C ALA A 412 -6.70 12.07 8.54
N PHE A 413 -7.88 12.47 8.99
CA PHE A 413 -8.15 13.86 9.40
C PHE A 413 -7.35 14.26 10.63
N GLN A 414 -7.26 13.37 11.63
CA GLN A 414 -6.45 13.58 12.81
C GLN A 414 -4.98 13.83 12.44
N ASN A 415 -4.38 12.99 11.59
CA ASN A 415 -2.98 13.14 11.18
C ASN A 415 -2.70 14.52 10.54
N VAL A 416 -3.61 15.02 9.70
CA VAL A 416 -3.45 16.36 9.09
C VAL A 416 -3.61 17.45 10.16
N ALA A 417 -4.59 17.34 11.05
CA ALA A 417 -4.80 18.32 12.13
C ALA A 417 -3.58 18.37 13.09
N ASP A 418 -3.05 17.21 13.47
CA ASP A 418 -1.90 17.10 14.34
C ASP A 418 -0.64 17.71 13.69
N THR A 419 -0.37 17.43 12.41
CA THR A 419 0.79 17.98 11.70
C THR A 419 0.66 19.48 11.45
N LEU A 420 -0.52 20.00 11.15
CA LEU A 420 -0.74 21.45 11.03
C LEU A 420 -0.49 22.17 12.37
N THR A 421 -0.95 21.57 13.48
CA THR A 421 -0.72 22.10 14.82
C THR A 421 0.78 22.03 15.17
N ALA A 422 1.45 20.91 14.85
CA ALA A 422 2.88 20.75 15.09
C ALA A 422 3.69 21.84 14.35
N LEU A 423 3.43 22.09 13.06
CA LEU A 423 4.11 23.13 12.29
C LEU A 423 3.98 24.54 12.91
N GLN A 424 2.80 24.83 13.48
CA GLN A 424 2.57 26.11 14.14
C GLN A 424 3.37 26.21 15.45
N GLN A 425 3.33 25.17 16.29
CA GLN A 425 4.04 25.13 17.56
C GLN A 425 5.56 25.03 17.38
N ASP A 426 6.04 24.33 16.37
CA ASP A 426 7.45 24.25 16.03
C ASP A 426 8.01 25.60 15.61
N ALA A 427 7.23 26.41 14.90
CA ALA A 427 7.65 27.77 14.55
C ALA A 427 7.85 28.66 15.79
N GLU A 428 6.90 28.59 16.74
CA GLU A 428 7.03 29.29 18.04
C GLU A 428 8.19 28.73 18.86
N GLY A 429 8.34 27.40 18.91
CA GLY A 429 9.45 26.72 19.57
C GLY A 429 10.80 27.11 19.00
N LEU A 430 10.95 27.15 17.68
CA LEU A 430 12.17 27.59 17.00
C LEU A 430 12.50 29.05 17.34
N LYS A 431 11.52 29.93 17.32
CA LYS A 431 11.69 31.33 17.68
C LYS A 431 12.18 31.48 19.13
N ALA A 432 11.59 30.74 20.05
CA ALA A 432 12.00 30.73 21.45
C ALA A 432 13.42 30.13 21.63
N ALA A 433 13.74 29.03 20.95
CA ALA A 433 15.06 28.41 20.99
C ALA A 433 16.15 29.33 20.41
N ALA A 434 15.85 30.04 19.32
CA ALA A 434 16.76 31.02 18.73
C ALA A 434 17.05 32.21 19.70
N ALA A 435 16.01 32.71 20.37
CA ALA A 435 16.19 33.76 21.39
C ALA A 435 17.01 33.26 22.59
N ALA A 436 16.77 32.02 23.04
CA ALA A 436 17.53 31.42 24.13
C ALA A 436 19.01 31.19 23.78
N GLU A 437 19.30 30.71 22.57
CA GLU A 437 20.68 30.53 22.08
C GLU A 437 21.40 31.86 22.00
N ALA A 438 20.80 32.92 21.42
CA ALA A 438 21.39 34.24 21.31
C ALA A 438 21.72 34.85 22.69
N ALA A 439 20.79 34.75 23.66
CA ALA A 439 21.02 35.24 25.02
C ALA A 439 22.09 34.42 25.78
N ALA A 440 22.13 33.09 25.59
CA ALA A 440 23.12 32.22 26.19
C ALA A 440 24.51 32.50 25.58
N LYS A 441 24.61 32.75 24.28
CA LYS A 441 25.84 33.11 23.59
C LYS A 441 26.37 34.47 24.07
N GLU A 442 25.52 35.48 24.20
CA GLU A 442 25.93 36.80 24.77
C GLU A 442 26.42 36.64 26.20
N THR A 443 25.74 35.83 27.04
CA THR A 443 26.15 35.54 28.41
C THR A 443 27.52 34.88 28.45
N LEU A 444 27.79 33.91 27.56
CA LEU A 444 29.05 33.22 27.43
C LEU A 444 30.17 34.22 27.03
N ASP A 445 29.94 35.03 25.98
CA ASP A 445 30.92 36.03 25.49
C ASP A 445 31.27 37.07 26.58
N LEU A 446 30.29 37.52 27.36
CA LEU A 446 30.49 38.44 28.47
C LEU A 446 31.27 37.76 29.62
N SER A 447 30.92 36.53 29.99
CA SER A 447 31.58 35.76 31.02
C SER A 447 33.05 35.48 30.70
N GLN A 448 33.36 35.19 29.43
CA GLN A 448 34.72 35.00 28.93
C GLN A 448 35.56 36.31 29.08
N ARG A 449 35.01 37.46 28.69
CA ARG A 449 35.65 38.75 28.82
C ARG A 449 35.92 39.13 30.28
N GLN A 450 34.92 38.92 31.16
CA GLN A 450 35.06 39.17 32.60
C GLN A 450 36.12 38.30 33.26
N GLN A 451 36.15 37.01 32.91
CA GLN A 451 37.18 36.10 33.42
C GLN A 451 38.57 36.50 32.95
N GLN A 452 38.73 36.85 31.65
CA GLN A 452 40.03 37.35 31.11
C GLN A 452 40.50 38.63 31.83
N SER A 453 39.58 39.48 32.28
CA SER A 453 39.87 40.71 33.00
C SER A 453 40.00 40.51 34.52
N GLY A 454 39.84 39.27 35.03
CA GLY A 454 39.92 38.96 36.46
C GLY A 454 38.70 39.33 37.32
N TYR A 455 37.58 39.72 36.68
CA TYR A 455 36.37 40.14 37.37
C TYR A 455 35.33 39.00 37.61
N ALA A 456 35.48 37.84 36.94
CA ALA A 456 34.61 36.68 37.14
C ALA A 456 35.44 35.44 37.53
N ASN A 457 34.82 34.57 38.31
CA ASN A 457 35.42 33.29 38.65
C ASN A 457 35.14 32.22 37.56
N SER A 458 35.93 31.17 37.57
CA SER A 458 35.85 30.08 36.61
C SER A 458 34.47 29.36 36.63
N LEU A 459 33.79 29.36 37.78
CA LEU A 459 32.48 28.72 37.94
C LEU A 459 31.35 29.44 37.16
N ALA A 460 31.40 30.78 37.09
CA ALA A 460 30.44 31.57 36.33
C ALA A 460 30.61 31.31 34.83
N LEU A 461 31.86 31.24 34.35
CA LEU A 461 32.12 30.87 32.94
C LEU A 461 31.63 29.46 32.61
N LEU A 462 31.90 28.49 33.49
CA LEU A 462 31.48 27.11 33.34
C LEU A 462 29.94 26.99 33.20
N SER A 463 29.23 27.72 34.07
CA SER A 463 27.74 27.76 34.01
C SER A 463 27.24 28.38 32.69
N ALA A 464 27.91 29.44 32.18
CA ALA A 464 27.56 30.07 30.91
C ALA A 464 27.81 29.12 29.72
N GLU A 465 28.92 28.37 29.73
CA GLU A 465 29.25 27.36 28.71
C GLU A 465 28.22 26.25 28.67
N GLN A 466 27.82 25.70 29.80
CA GLN A 466 26.79 24.67 29.89
C GLN A 466 25.41 25.16 29.36
N THR A 467 25.06 26.40 29.74
CA THR A 467 23.81 27.02 29.28
C THR A 467 23.81 27.22 27.77
N TYR A 468 24.91 27.72 27.20
CA TYR A 468 25.05 27.89 25.76
C TYR A 468 25.04 26.56 25.01
N GLN A 469 25.76 25.56 25.51
CA GLN A 469 25.71 24.20 24.91
C GLN A 469 24.31 23.67 24.82
N GLN A 470 23.55 23.73 25.90
CA GLN A 470 22.15 23.25 25.93
C GLN A 470 21.25 24.05 24.99
N ALA A 471 21.36 25.37 24.98
CA ALA A 471 20.58 26.24 24.09
C ALA A 471 20.88 25.98 22.61
N LEU A 472 22.15 25.75 22.26
CA LEU A 472 22.58 25.43 20.88
C LEU A 472 22.01 24.07 20.42
N ILE A 473 22.04 23.04 21.29
CA ILE A 473 21.47 21.72 20.98
C ILE A 473 19.95 21.85 20.77
N ASN A 474 19.28 22.60 21.65
CA ASN A 474 17.83 22.84 21.53
C ASN A 474 17.47 23.58 20.23
N LEU A 475 18.28 24.56 19.83
CA LEU A 475 18.09 25.27 18.56
C LEU A 475 18.21 24.32 17.34
N ILE A 476 19.27 23.50 17.30
CA ILE A 476 19.47 22.51 16.22
C ILE A 476 18.30 21.53 16.15
N GLN A 477 17.82 21.08 17.33
CA GLN A 477 16.69 20.17 17.39
C GLN A 477 15.39 20.83 16.89
N ALA A 478 15.13 22.08 17.31
CA ALA A 478 13.95 22.82 16.86
C ALA A 478 13.95 23.09 15.34
N GLN A 479 15.14 23.36 14.77
CA GLN A 479 15.29 23.45 13.31
C GLN A 479 14.95 22.13 12.62
N ALA A 480 15.49 21.01 13.12
CA ALA A 480 15.23 19.69 12.53
C ALA A 480 13.76 19.29 12.62
N ASN A 481 13.10 19.53 13.75
CA ASN A 481 11.68 19.25 13.93
C ASN A 481 10.84 19.98 12.88
N ARG A 482 11.10 21.25 12.63
CA ARG A 482 10.36 22.05 11.67
C ARG A 482 10.45 21.52 10.24
N TYR A 483 11.63 21.05 9.82
CA TYR A 483 11.79 20.38 8.52
C TYR A 483 11.06 19.03 8.49
N ALA A 484 11.20 18.24 9.56
CA ALA A 484 10.58 16.91 9.64
C ALA A 484 9.05 16.97 9.65
N ASP A 485 8.46 17.92 10.39
CA ASP A 485 7.00 18.07 10.46
C ASP A 485 6.41 18.66 9.18
N THR A 486 7.19 19.46 8.43
CA THR A 486 6.80 19.83 7.05
C THR A 486 6.73 18.60 6.14
N ALA A 487 7.68 17.70 6.21
CA ALA A 487 7.64 16.45 5.45
C ALA A 487 6.50 15.53 5.91
N ALA A 488 6.25 15.48 7.23
CA ALA A 488 5.15 14.71 7.81
C ALA A 488 3.77 15.24 7.35
N LEU A 489 3.61 16.55 7.20
CA LEU A 489 2.38 17.12 6.62
C LEU A 489 2.18 16.66 5.17
N PHE A 490 3.21 16.68 4.34
CA PHE A 490 3.10 16.22 2.95
C PHE A 490 2.72 14.73 2.88
N GLN A 491 3.27 13.90 3.76
CA GLN A 491 2.85 12.51 3.90
C GLN A 491 1.39 12.41 4.37
N ALA A 492 0.98 13.18 5.37
CA ALA A 492 -0.39 13.17 5.90
C ALA A 492 -1.43 13.60 4.85
N LEU A 493 -1.04 14.48 3.93
CA LEU A 493 -1.85 14.89 2.77
C LEU A 493 -1.89 13.83 1.65
N GLY A 494 -1.12 12.73 1.76
CA GLY A 494 -1.12 11.63 0.80
C GLY A 494 0.08 11.58 -0.13
N GLY A 495 1.06 12.51 0.00
CA GLY A 495 2.33 12.44 -0.72
C GLY A 495 2.28 12.80 -2.21
N GLY A 496 1.18 13.35 -2.74
CA GLY A 496 1.09 13.88 -4.12
C GLY A 496 1.15 12.83 -5.23
N TRP A 497 1.05 11.53 -4.92
CA TRP A 497 1.20 10.43 -5.88
C TRP A 497 0.27 10.54 -7.10
N TRP A 498 -0.91 11.15 -6.95
CA TRP A 498 -1.88 11.36 -8.03
C TRP A 498 -1.41 12.36 -9.08
N ASN A 499 -0.33 13.09 -8.82
CA ASN A 499 0.33 14.02 -9.77
C ASN A 499 1.56 13.38 -10.45
N ARG A 500 1.80 12.07 -10.22
CA ARG A 500 2.86 11.30 -10.87
C ARG A 500 2.31 10.42 -12.00
N GLU A 501 2.87 10.57 -13.21
CA GLU A 501 2.42 9.81 -14.38
C GLU A 501 2.77 8.33 -14.29
N ASP A 502 3.94 7.98 -13.73
CA ASP A 502 4.39 6.60 -13.54
C ASP A 502 3.48 5.78 -12.62
N LEU A 503 2.84 6.41 -11.62
CA LEU A 503 1.88 5.79 -10.73
C LEU A 503 0.44 5.84 -11.27
N LYS A 504 0.15 6.75 -12.23
CA LYS A 504 -1.16 6.83 -12.92
C LYS A 504 -1.30 5.81 -14.04
N ALA A 505 -0.25 5.55 -14.81
CA ALA A 505 -0.26 4.67 -15.98
C ALA A 505 -0.79 3.26 -15.67
N ASP A 506 -0.68 2.85 -14.41
CA ASP A 506 -1.27 1.61 -13.91
C ASP A 506 -2.81 1.63 -13.75
N GLN A 507 -3.50 2.76 -14.06
CA GLN A 507 -4.97 2.82 -14.01
C GLN A 507 -5.64 2.24 -15.27
N HIS A 508 -4.91 2.12 -16.37
CA HIS A 508 -5.40 1.63 -17.65
C HIS A 508 -4.66 0.33 -18.01
N GLY A 509 -4.93 -0.75 -17.26
CA GLY A 509 -4.60 -2.08 -17.73
C GLY A 509 -5.40 -2.40 -19.02
N PRO A 510 -4.86 -3.24 -19.92
CA PRO A 510 -5.48 -3.58 -21.20
C PRO A 510 -6.84 -4.24 -21.06
#